data_d1330af8468f0a292df80e54c44a0260
#
_entry.id   d1330af8468f0a292df80e54c44a0260
#
_cell.length_a   1.000
_cell.length_b   1.000
_cell.length_c   1.000
_cell.angle_alpha   90.00
_cell.angle_beta   90.00
_cell.angle_gamma   90.00
#
_symmetry.space_group_name_H-M   'P 1'
#
loop_
_entity.id
_entity.type
_entity.pdbx_description
1 polymer ?
#
loop_
_entity_poly.entity_id
_entity_poly.type
_entity_poly.pdbx_seq_one_letter_code
_entity_poly.pdbx_strand_id
1 'polypeptide(L)'
;QGYVPGASERPYTEDAEPSPINVYGRTKLAAEQEAAKLERHLIVRTQWLFGPGGRNFVESILNAARAGKSLGVVQDEVGHPTYAPDLAAGLWRLLETPAEGIVHLTNAGVCSRLELAQAALEEAGLDQTEVRGIASSEWPSPTRRPLHAVLESARLEALGVAPLRHWREALAEYVLVLIERWQEQAIH
;
A
#
# COMPACT_ATOMS: atom_id res chain seq x y z
N GLN A 1 6.26 4.93 1.60
CA GLN A 1 6.69 4.08 2.72
C GLN A 1 8.21 4.13 2.85
N GLY A 2 8.77 4.41 4.00
CA GLY A 2 10.22 4.35 4.22
C GLY A 2 10.88 5.67 4.59
N TYR A 3 10.21 6.80 4.50
CA TYR A 3 10.71 8.08 5.01
C TYR A 3 9.95 8.62 6.24
N VAL A 4 9.00 7.85 6.76
CA VAL A 4 8.48 8.08 8.10
C VAL A 4 9.22 7.18 9.10
N PRO A 5 9.47 7.63 10.34
CA PRO A 5 10.25 6.86 11.30
C PRO A 5 9.59 5.55 11.73
N GLY A 6 8.28 5.40 11.54
CA GLY A 6 7.54 4.17 11.88
C GLY A 6 7.39 3.91 13.37
N ALA A 7 7.67 4.91 14.20
CA ALA A 7 7.62 4.82 15.64
C ALA A 7 6.43 5.57 16.27
N SER A 8 5.64 6.31 15.46
CA SER A 8 4.47 7.04 15.94
C SER A 8 3.25 6.14 15.96
N GLU A 9 2.51 6.14 17.06
CA GLU A 9 1.18 5.53 17.15
C GLU A 9 0.11 6.39 16.45
N ARG A 10 0.42 7.65 16.12
CA ARG A 10 -0.48 8.56 15.41
C ARG A 10 -0.20 8.51 13.92
N PRO A 11 -1.23 8.66 13.08
CA PRO A 11 -1.05 8.84 11.64
C PRO A 11 -0.12 10.03 11.31
N TYR A 12 0.63 9.91 10.23
CA TYR A 12 1.48 10.98 9.72
C TYR A 12 0.68 11.87 8.77
N THR A 13 0.59 13.15 9.08
CA THR A 13 0.05 14.18 8.18
C THR A 13 1.05 14.54 7.09
N GLU A 14 0.60 15.28 6.08
CA GLU A 14 1.47 15.78 5.00
C GLU A 14 2.59 16.69 5.51
N ASP A 15 2.39 17.35 6.64
CA ASP A 15 3.36 18.27 7.28
C ASP A 15 4.35 17.56 8.21
N ALA A 16 4.20 16.23 8.40
CA ALA A 16 5.10 15.47 9.25
C ALA A 16 6.53 15.46 8.70
N GLU A 17 7.50 15.79 9.55
CA GLU A 17 8.92 15.81 9.20
C GLU A 17 9.41 14.45 8.74
N PRO A 18 9.95 14.31 7.51
CA PRO A 18 10.47 13.04 7.02
C PRO A 18 11.73 12.60 7.78
N SER A 19 11.76 11.32 8.21
CA SER A 19 12.92 10.72 8.88
C SER A 19 13.18 9.33 8.31
N PRO A 20 13.82 9.23 7.13
CA PRO A 20 14.00 7.96 6.43
C PRO A 20 14.96 7.02 7.17
N ILE A 21 14.50 5.79 7.42
CA ILE A 21 15.25 4.77 8.15
C ILE A 21 16.04 3.80 7.24
N ASN A 22 15.90 3.92 5.92
CA ASN A 22 16.56 3.06 4.95
C ASN A 22 16.97 3.83 3.68
N VAL A 23 17.73 3.18 2.79
CA VAL A 23 18.20 3.80 1.53
C VAL A 23 17.04 4.18 0.62
N TYR A 24 16.03 3.32 0.50
CA TYR A 24 14.84 3.60 -0.31
C TYR A 24 14.15 4.89 0.16
N GLY A 25 13.94 5.05 1.46
CA GLY A 25 13.33 6.27 2.02
C GLY A 25 14.17 7.51 1.72
N ARG A 26 15.50 7.43 1.84
CA ARG A 26 16.40 8.55 1.49
C ARG A 26 16.32 8.92 0.01
N THR A 27 16.27 7.96 -0.90
CA THR A 27 16.14 8.25 -2.35
C THR A 27 14.78 8.87 -2.69
N LYS A 28 13.70 8.44 -2.02
CA LYS A 28 12.37 9.04 -2.20
C LYS A 28 12.31 10.47 -1.67
N LEU A 29 12.89 10.72 -0.49
CA LEU A 29 12.97 12.07 0.05
C LEU A 29 13.81 13.01 -0.84
N ALA A 30 14.94 12.54 -1.36
CA ALA A 30 15.73 13.30 -2.31
C ALA A 30 14.94 13.65 -3.59
N ALA A 31 14.15 12.69 -4.12
CA ALA A 31 13.29 12.95 -5.27
C ALA A 31 12.19 13.99 -4.97
N GLU A 32 11.58 13.96 -3.78
CA GLU A 32 10.63 14.99 -3.34
C GLU A 32 11.30 16.37 -3.27
N GLN A 33 12.51 16.44 -2.71
CA GLN A 33 13.28 17.69 -2.59
C GLN A 33 13.65 18.25 -3.97
N GLU A 34 13.98 17.42 -4.95
CA GLU A 34 14.21 17.87 -6.33
C GLU A 34 12.92 18.38 -7.00
N ALA A 35 11.80 17.65 -6.84
CA ALA A 35 10.51 18.08 -7.37
C ALA A 35 10.04 19.42 -6.75
N ALA A 36 10.27 19.60 -5.46
CA ALA A 36 9.90 20.81 -4.73
C ALA A 36 10.68 22.09 -5.15
N LYS A 37 11.74 21.95 -5.96
CA LYS A 37 12.44 23.12 -6.56
C LYS A 37 11.65 23.78 -7.69
N LEU A 38 10.68 23.07 -8.25
CA LEU A 38 9.77 23.61 -9.26
C LEU A 38 8.73 24.51 -8.59
N GLU A 39 8.44 25.66 -9.18
CA GLU A 39 7.45 26.63 -8.68
C GLU A 39 6.07 25.97 -8.52
N ARG A 40 5.69 25.15 -9.50
CA ARG A 40 4.45 24.35 -9.45
C ARG A 40 4.78 22.86 -9.44
N HIS A 41 4.42 22.18 -8.38
CA HIS A 41 4.65 20.74 -8.23
C HIS A 41 3.54 20.11 -7.38
N LEU A 42 3.25 18.84 -7.66
CA LEU A 42 2.37 18.01 -6.85
C LEU A 42 3.10 16.70 -6.55
N ILE A 43 3.34 16.45 -5.27
CA ILE A 43 3.99 15.25 -4.76
C ILE A 43 2.91 14.41 -4.07
N VAL A 44 2.61 13.25 -4.63
CA VAL A 44 1.62 12.35 -4.04
C VAL A 44 2.32 11.20 -3.32
N ARG A 45 2.13 11.13 -2.00
CA ARG A 45 2.62 10.03 -1.18
C ARG A 45 1.57 8.94 -1.09
N THR A 46 1.97 7.73 -1.36
CA THR A 46 1.14 6.52 -1.29
C THR A 46 1.94 5.34 -0.76
N GLN A 47 1.28 4.21 -0.48
CA GLN A 47 1.97 3.03 0.04
C GLN A 47 1.24 1.74 -0.31
N TRP A 48 1.96 0.62 -0.17
CA TRP A 48 1.46 -0.75 -0.30
C TRP A 48 0.63 -0.99 -1.56
N LEU A 49 1.16 -0.53 -2.69
CA LEU A 49 0.48 -0.67 -3.98
C LEU A 49 0.26 -2.14 -4.33
N PHE A 50 -0.95 -2.44 -4.76
CA PHE A 50 -1.33 -3.71 -5.36
C PHE A 50 -2.23 -3.46 -6.56
N GLY A 51 -2.34 -4.45 -7.45
CA GLY A 51 -3.16 -4.34 -8.66
C GLY A 51 -2.53 -5.04 -9.86
N PRO A 52 -3.18 -4.98 -11.02
CA PRO A 52 -2.69 -5.61 -12.25
C PRO A 52 -1.40 -4.92 -12.77
N GLY A 53 -0.65 -5.66 -13.60
CA GLY A 53 0.49 -5.12 -14.32
C GLY A 53 1.88 -5.30 -13.66
N GLY A 54 1.96 -5.88 -12.47
CA GLY A 54 3.24 -6.13 -11.82
C GLY A 54 3.14 -7.01 -10.58
N ARG A 55 4.29 -7.53 -10.15
CA ARG A 55 4.38 -8.31 -8.91
C ARG A 55 3.99 -7.44 -7.72
N ASN A 56 3.09 -7.94 -6.89
CA ASN A 56 2.66 -7.29 -5.67
C ASN A 56 2.48 -8.30 -4.54
N PHE A 57 2.27 -7.80 -3.32
CA PHE A 57 2.12 -8.63 -2.13
C PHE A 57 0.92 -9.56 -2.21
N VAL A 58 -0.25 -9.07 -2.62
CA VAL A 58 -1.50 -9.85 -2.71
C VAL A 58 -1.32 -11.04 -3.65
N GLU A 59 -0.86 -10.79 -4.88
CA GLU A 59 -0.63 -11.84 -5.86
C GLU A 59 0.43 -12.86 -5.39
N SER A 60 1.45 -12.41 -4.67
CA SER A 60 2.50 -13.29 -4.12
C SER A 60 1.94 -14.25 -3.06
N ILE A 61 1.09 -13.76 -2.16
CA ILE A 61 0.40 -14.56 -1.14
C ILE A 61 -0.50 -15.60 -1.79
N LEU A 62 -1.36 -15.18 -2.71
CA LEU A 62 -2.32 -16.06 -3.36
C LEU A 62 -1.64 -17.14 -4.21
N ASN A 63 -0.58 -16.79 -4.93
CA ASN A 63 0.20 -17.78 -5.71
C ASN A 63 0.90 -18.79 -4.81
N ALA A 64 1.43 -18.38 -3.66
CA ALA A 64 2.05 -19.29 -2.71
C ALA A 64 1.02 -20.23 -2.06
N ALA A 65 -0.17 -19.73 -1.71
CA ALA A 65 -1.26 -20.52 -1.19
C ALA A 65 -1.74 -21.57 -2.21
N ARG A 66 -1.95 -21.17 -3.47
CA ARG A 66 -2.30 -22.10 -4.57
C ARG A 66 -1.27 -23.19 -4.81
N ALA A 67 0.00 -22.90 -4.52
CA ALA A 67 1.08 -23.88 -4.58
C ALA A 67 1.15 -24.78 -3.32
N GLY A 68 0.17 -24.70 -2.41
CA GLY A 68 0.11 -25.50 -1.19
C GLY A 68 1.15 -25.17 -0.14
N LYS A 69 1.71 -23.94 -0.17
CA LYS A 69 2.73 -23.51 0.79
C LYS A 69 2.10 -22.95 2.07
N SER A 70 2.62 -23.30 3.22
CA SER A 70 2.37 -22.56 4.45
C SER A 70 3.04 -21.18 4.39
N LEU A 71 2.40 -20.17 4.98
CA LEU A 71 2.82 -18.78 4.86
C LEU A 71 3.26 -18.22 6.21
N GLY A 72 4.45 -17.65 6.27
CA GLY A 72 4.87 -16.75 7.35
C GLY A 72 4.68 -15.30 6.90
N VAL A 73 3.86 -14.53 7.61
CA VAL A 73 3.54 -13.15 7.23
C VAL A 73 3.80 -12.21 8.40
N VAL A 74 4.51 -11.12 8.14
CA VAL A 74 4.79 -10.08 9.14
C VAL A 74 3.48 -9.48 9.66
N GLN A 75 3.32 -9.45 11.00
CA GLN A 75 2.08 -9.01 11.66
C GLN A 75 2.18 -7.62 12.29
N ASP A 76 3.38 -7.10 12.50
CA ASP A 76 3.68 -5.84 13.20
C ASP A 76 4.00 -4.67 12.24
N GLU A 77 3.91 -4.86 10.93
CA GLU A 77 3.89 -3.76 9.95
C GLU A 77 2.46 -3.35 9.67
N VAL A 78 2.13 -2.06 9.89
CA VAL A 78 0.79 -1.48 9.73
C VAL A 78 0.82 -0.33 8.73
N GLY A 79 -0.18 -0.28 7.83
CA GLY A 79 -0.27 0.75 6.80
C GLY A 79 -1.53 0.66 5.95
N HIS A 80 -1.54 1.36 4.81
CA HIS A 80 -2.68 1.39 3.88
C HIS A 80 -2.38 0.58 2.62
N PRO A 81 -3.07 -0.55 2.38
CA PRO A 81 -3.09 -1.15 1.05
C PRO A 81 -3.72 -0.18 0.05
N THR A 82 -3.08 0.04 -1.09
CA THR A 82 -3.59 0.97 -2.10
C THR A 82 -3.67 0.28 -3.46
N TYR A 83 -4.87 0.26 -4.02
CA TYR A 83 -5.15 -0.33 -5.32
C TYR A 83 -4.73 0.62 -6.43
N ALA A 84 -3.89 0.16 -7.34
CA ALA A 84 -3.31 1.00 -8.37
C ALA A 84 -4.34 1.68 -9.28
N PRO A 85 -5.44 1.03 -9.74
CA PRO A 85 -6.50 1.71 -10.47
C PRO A 85 -7.21 2.81 -9.69
N ASP A 86 -7.50 2.59 -8.40
CA ASP A 86 -8.10 3.63 -7.54
C ASP A 86 -7.16 4.82 -7.37
N LEU A 87 -5.86 4.55 -7.17
CA LEU A 87 -4.83 5.58 -7.10
C LEU A 87 -4.77 6.38 -8.40
N ALA A 88 -4.79 5.71 -9.57
CA ALA A 88 -4.75 6.38 -10.87
C ALA A 88 -5.97 7.30 -11.06
N ALA A 89 -7.17 6.83 -10.71
CA ALA A 89 -8.39 7.66 -10.76
C ALA A 89 -8.33 8.83 -9.76
N GLY A 90 -7.76 8.62 -8.57
CA GLY A 90 -7.55 9.67 -7.59
C GLY A 90 -6.52 10.72 -8.02
N LEU A 91 -5.42 10.29 -8.65
CA LEU A 91 -4.42 11.18 -9.23
C LEU A 91 -5.03 12.07 -10.31
N TRP A 92 -5.88 11.50 -11.19
CA TRP A 92 -6.57 12.25 -12.21
C TRP A 92 -7.46 13.35 -11.61
N ARG A 93 -8.25 13.01 -10.59
CA ARG A 93 -9.07 13.99 -9.85
C ARG A 93 -8.23 15.09 -9.19
N LEU A 94 -7.07 14.76 -8.62
CA LEU A 94 -6.16 15.75 -8.05
C LEU A 94 -5.63 16.73 -9.11
N LEU A 95 -5.32 16.26 -10.34
CA LEU A 95 -4.85 17.11 -11.43
C LEU A 95 -5.91 18.11 -11.93
N GLU A 96 -7.19 17.87 -11.66
CA GLU A 96 -8.30 18.78 -11.97
C GLU A 96 -8.49 19.86 -10.89
N THR A 97 -7.72 19.83 -9.80
CA THR A 97 -7.75 20.80 -8.70
C THR A 97 -6.53 21.73 -8.74
N PRO A 98 -6.52 22.83 -7.99
CA PRO A 98 -5.32 23.65 -7.79
C PRO A 98 -4.35 23.03 -6.76
N ALA A 99 -4.30 21.70 -6.62
CA ALA A 99 -3.44 21.03 -5.67
C ALA A 99 -1.96 21.27 -5.97
N GLU A 100 -1.20 21.69 -4.98
CA GLU A 100 0.24 21.88 -5.04
C GLU A 100 0.90 21.36 -3.75
N GLY A 101 2.20 21.06 -3.82
CA GLY A 101 2.98 20.54 -2.69
C GLY A 101 2.67 19.06 -2.42
N ILE A 102 2.66 18.66 -1.15
CA ILE A 102 2.52 17.26 -0.76
C ILE A 102 1.06 16.92 -0.46
N VAL A 103 0.59 15.79 -0.98
CA VAL A 103 -0.75 15.21 -0.71
C VAL A 103 -0.59 13.73 -0.42
N HIS A 104 -1.27 13.22 0.60
CA HIS A 104 -1.38 11.79 0.85
C HIS A 104 -2.60 11.22 0.11
N LEU A 105 -2.41 10.14 -0.65
CA LEU A 105 -3.50 9.47 -1.38
C LEU A 105 -3.35 7.96 -1.26
N THR A 106 -4.25 7.35 -0.48
CA THR A 106 -4.33 5.90 -0.24
C THR A 106 -5.77 5.45 -0.23
N ASN A 107 -6.04 4.17 -0.43
CA ASN A 107 -7.36 3.64 -0.09
C ASN A 107 -7.63 3.83 1.40
N ALA A 108 -8.90 4.01 1.76
CA ALA A 108 -9.34 4.15 3.13
C ALA A 108 -9.13 2.84 3.92
N GLY A 109 -9.01 2.98 5.24
CA GLY A 109 -8.77 1.86 6.15
C GLY A 109 -7.29 1.53 6.31
N VAL A 110 -6.97 0.88 7.42
CA VAL A 110 -5.62 0.50 7.85
C VAL A 110 -5.63 -0.98 8.18
N CYS A 111 -4.56 -1.68 7.88
CA CYS A 111 -4.36 -3.06 8.32
C CYS A 111 -2.88 -3.41 8.47
N SER A 112 -2.61 -4.53 9.14
CA SER A 112 -1.30 -5.18 9.11
C SER A 112 -1.09 -5.95 7.80
N ARG A 113 0.16 -6.38 7.55
CA ARG A 113 0.44 -7.30 6.44
C ARG A 113 -0.27 -8.63 6.62
N LEU A 114 -0.37 -9.11 7.86
CA LEU A 114 -1.06 -10.36 8.16
C LEU A 114 -2.56 -10.25 7.83
N GLU A 115 -3.23 -9.18 8.28
CA GLU A 115 -4.65 -8.96 7.98
C GLU A 115 -4.91 -8.81 6.48
N LEU A 116 -4.01 -8.14 5.74
CA LEU A 116 -4.12 -8.06 4.27
C LEU A 116 -3.99 -9.44 3.61
N ALA A 117 -3.07 -10.28 4.08
CA ALA A 117 -2.89 -11.63 3.55
C ALA A 117 -4.11 -12.51 3.84
N GLN A 118 -4.63 -12.47 5.08
CA GLN A 118 -5.82 -13.24 5.48
C GLN A 118 -7.05 -12.83 4.67
N ALA A 119 -7.28 -11.51 4.51
CA ALA A 119 -8.37 -11.00 3.70
C ALA A 119 -8.25 -11.43 2.22
N ALA A 120 -7.05 -11.43 1.65
CA ALA A 120 -6.84 -11.88 0.28
C ALA A 120 -7.13 -13.37 0.10
N LEU A 121 -6.77 -14.19 1.08
CA LEU A 121 -7.06 -15.64 1.07
C LEU A 121 -8.57 -15.90 1.22
N GLU A 122 -9.24 -15.17 2.11
CA GLU A 122 -10.69 -15.22 2.31
C GLU A 122 -11.43 -14.90 1.00
N GLU A 123 -11.11 -13.77 0.36
CA GLU A 123 -11.71 -13.36 -0.92
C GLU A 123 -11.45 -14.35 -2.06
N ALA A 124 -10.33 -15.06 -2.02
CA ALA A 124 -9.99 -16.07 -3.03
C ALA A 124 -10.55 -17.47 -2.74
N GLY A 125 -11.26 -17.69 -1.62
CA GLY A 125 -11.71 -19.01 -1.17
C GLY A 125 -10.56 -19.95 -0.79
N LEU A 126 -9.43 -19.41 -0.35
CA LEU A 126 -8.22 -20.13 0.07
C LEU A 126 -7.97 -20.01 1.58
N ASP A 127 -9.02 -19.77 2.36
CA ASP A 127 -9.03 -19.56 3.81
C ASP A 127 -8.49 -20.75 4.62
N GLN A 128 -8.44 -21.95 4.03
CA GLN A 128 -7.82 -23.14 4.65
C GLN A 128 -6.28 -23.11 4.60
N THR A 129 -5.68 -22.12 3.94
CA THR A 129 -4.22 -22.00 3.90
C THR A 129 -3.67 -21.63 5.27
N GLU A 130 -2.70 -22.39 5.75
CA GLU A 130 -2.03 -22.10 7.03
C GLU A 130 -1.23 -20.80 6.91
N VAL A 131 -1.61 -19.78 7.69
CA VAL A 131 -0.92 -18.49 7.75
C VAL A 131 -0.49 -18.23 9.20
N ARG A 132 0.82 -18.13 9.42
CA ARG A 132 1.42 -17.80 10.70
C ARG A 132 1.88 -16.35 10.71
N GLY A 133 1.41 -15.57 11.68
CA GLY A 133 1.97 -14.25 11.98
C GLY A 133 3.38 -14.38 12.57
N ILE A 134 4.31 -13.60 12.05
CA ILE A 134 5.69 -13.51 12.53
C ILE A 134 6.03 -12.06 12.84
N ALA A 135 6.95 -11.83 13.77
CA ALA A 135 7.47 -10.49 14.00
C ALA A 135 8.39 -10.06 12.85
N SER A 136 8.42 -8.77 12.54
CA SER A 136 9.32 -8.22 11.51
C SER A 136 10.79 -8.49 11.81
N SER A 137 11.14 -8.62 13.09
CA SER A 137 12.48 -9.00 13.55
C SER A 137 12.87 -10.45 13.20
N GLU A 138 11.89 -11.32 12.98
CA GLU A 138 12.09 -12.72 12.54
C GLU A 138 12.19 -12.85 11.02
N TRP A 139 11.78 -11.81 10.28
CA TRP A 139 11.83 -11.82 8.83
C TRP A 139 13.23 -11.51 8.31
N PRO A 140 13.87 -12.41 7.54
CA PRO A 140 15.23 -12.20 7.04
C PRO A 140 15.25 -11.16 5.91
N SER A 141 15.16 -9.88 6.27
CA SER A 141 15.23 -8.77 5.33
C SER A 141 16.47 -7.91 5.61
N PRO A 142 17.31 -7.61 4.62
CA PRO A 142 18.44 -6.69 4.79
C PRO A 142 17.98 -5.24 4.98
N THR A 143 16.70 -4.96 4.72
CA THR A 143 16.16 -3.59 4.77
C THR A 143 15.16 -3.45 5.91
N ARG A 144 15.48 -2.59 6.87
CA ARG A 144 14.55 -2.21 7.93
C ARG A 144 13.35 -1.47 7.33
N ARG A 145 12.14 -1.87 7.73
CA ARG A 145 10.88 -1.23 7.31
C ARG A 145 10.22 -0.52 8.49
N PRO A 146 9.47 0.57 8.26
CA PRO A 146 8.66 1.18 9.30
C PRO A 146 7.59 0.21 9.79
N LEU A 147 7.43 0.06 11.10
CA LEU A 147 6.37 -0.79 11.68
C LEU A 147 5.00 -0.11 11.55
N HIS A 148 4.94 1.19 11.81
CA HIS A 148 3.71 1.97 11.71
C HIS A 148 3.91 3.08 10.67
N ALA A 149 3.25 2.96 9.54
CA ALA A 149 3.38 3.90 8.42
C ALA A 149 2.01 4.47 7.99
N VAL A 150 1.10 4.63 8.94
CA VAL A 150 -0.26 5.12 8.67
C VAL A 150 -0.20 6.58 8.27
N LEU A 151 -0.79 6.92 7.12
CA LEU A 151 -0.86 8.27 6.57
C LEU A 151 -2.25 8.86 6.82
N GLU A 152 -2.30 10.11 7.21
CA GLU A 152 -3.52 10.92 7.27
C GLU A 152 -3.59 11.80 6.01
N SER A 153 -4.74 11.78 5.34
CA SER A 153 -4.97 12.54 4.09
C SER A 153 -5.76 13.83 4.41
N ALA A 154 -5.19 14.68 5.25
CA ALA A 154 -5.87 15.88 5.74
C ALA A 154 -6.17 16.90 4.63
N ARG A 155 -5.37 16.92 3.57
CA ARG A 155 -5.52 17.90 2.48
C ARG A 155 -6.58 17.55 1.44
N LEU A 156 -7.00 16.29 1.31
CA LEU A 156 -7.99 15.88 0.31
C LEU A 156 -9.33 16.58 0.51
N GLU A 157 -9.80 16.69 1.73
CA GLU A 157 -11.07 17.36 2.05
C GLU A 157 -11.03 18.84 1.65
N ALA A 158 -9.95 19.55 1.98
CA ALA A 158 -9.76 20.95 1.62
C ALA A 158 -9.68 21.18 0.09
N LEU A 159 -9.26 20.17 -0.66
CA LEU A 159 -9.22 20.18 -2.13
C LEU A 159 -10.55 19.74 -2.78
N GLY A 160 -11.55 19.37 -2.00
CA GLY A 160 -12.81 18.83 -2.52
C GLY A 160 -12.68 17.47 -3.19
N VAL A 161 -11.59 16.75 -2.94
CA VAL A 161 -11.35 15.42 -3.51
C VAL A 161 -11.86 14.35 -2.55
N ALA A 162 -12.83 13.55 -3.01
CA ALA A 162 -13.34 12.46 -2.22
C ALA A 162 -12.24 11.42 -1.90
N PRO A 163 -12.17 10.88 -0.68
CA PRO A 163 -11.25 9.80 -0.34
C PRO A 163 -11.49 8.59 -1.25
N LEU A 164 -10.44 7.78 -1.45
CA LEU A 164 -10.60 6.51 -2.14
C LEU A 164 -11.43 5.54 -1.29
N ARG A 165 -12.11 4.59 -1.92
CA ARG A 165 -12.91 3.56 -1.23
C ARG A 165 -12.07 2.75 -0.23
N HIS A 166 -12.73 1.96 0.60
CA HIS A 166 -12.05 1.12 1.57
C HIS A 166 -11.19 0.04 0.87
N TRP A 167 -10.00 -0.26 1.42
CA TRP A 167 -9.05 -1.20 0.82
C TRP A 167 -9.62 -2.62 0.63
N ARG A 168 -10.57 -3.07 1.48
CA ARG A 168 -11.22 -4.38 1.34
C ARG A 168 -12.07 -4.47 0.08
N GLU A 169 -12.80 -3.43 -0.27
CA GLU A 169 -13.59 -3.36 -1.51
C GLU A 169 -12.68 -3.43 -2.74
N ALA A 170 -11.57 -2.68 -2.70
CA ALA A 170 -10.56 -2.69 -3.75
C ALA A 170 -9.84 -4.05 -3.87
N LEU A 171 -9.59 -4.70 -2.72
CA LEU A 171 -9.01 -6.04 -2.67
C LEU A 171 -9.94 -7.08 -3.29
N ALA A 172 -11.23 -7.08 -2.94
CA ALA A 172 -12.22 -8.00 -3.50
C ALA A 172 -12.26 -7.90 -5.03
N GLU A 173 -12.30 -6.69 -5.58
CA GLU A 173 -12.24 -6.48 -7.03
C GLU A 173 -10.95 -7.07 -7.65
N TYR A 174 -9.80 -6.79 -7.04
CA TYR A 174 -8.53 -7.30 -7.58
C TYR A 174 -8.43 -8.82 -7.52
N VAL A 175 -8.93 -9.44 -6.46
CA VAL A 175 -8.93 -10.91 -6.33
C VAL A 175 -9.80 -11.54 -7.43
N LEU A 176 -10.96 -10.96 -7.76
CA LEU A 176 -11.78 -11.42 -8.89
C LEU A 176 -11.00 -11.38 -10.20
N VAL A 177 -10.31 -10.29 -10.50
CA VAL A 177 -9.42 -10.15 -11.69
C VAL A 177 -8.36 -11.26 -11.72
N LEU A 178 -7.79 -11.60 -10.56
CA LEU A 178 -6.79 -12.67 -10.47
C LEU A 178 -7.42 -14.06 -10.73
N ILE A 179 -8.61 -14.31 -10.18
CA ILE A 179 -9.32 -15.58 -10.37
C ILE A 179 -9.68 -15.79 -11.85
N GLU A 180 -10.20 -14.77 -12.52
CA GLU A 180 -10.51 -14.81 -13.95
C GLU A 180 -9.27 -15.14 -14.77
N ARG A 181 -8.14 -14.45 -14.52
CA ARG A 181 -6.88 -14.74 -15.18
C ARG A 181 -6.37 -16.16 -14.97
N TRP A 182 -6.56 -16.72 -13.78
CA TRP A 182 -6.18 -18.11 -13.50
C TRP A 182 -7.06 -19.12 -14.22
N GLN A 183 -8.35 -18.84 -14.37
CA GLN A 183 -9.27 -19.70 -15.14
C GLN A 183 -8.90 -19.70 -16.62
N GLU A 184 -8.57 -18.57 -17.19
CA GLU A 184 -8.09 -18.46 -18.58
C GLU A 184 -6.81 -19.26 -18.81
N GLN A 185 -5.84 -19.18 -17.88
CA GLN A 185 -4.58 -19.94 -17.96
C GLN A 185 -4.74 -21.46 -17.79
N ALA A 186 -5.80 -21.91 -17.16
CA ALA A 186 -6.08 -23.33 -16.97
C ALA A 186 -6.73 -23.99 -18.20
N ILE A 187 -7.25 -23.20 -19.15
CA ILE A 187 -7.91 -23.66 -20.39
C ILE A 187 -6.89 -23.84 -21.53
N HIS A 188 -5.70 -23.28 -21.39
CA HIS A 188 -4.62 -23.36 -22.39
C HIS A 188 -3.45 -24.22 -21.91
#